data_7989f66158a151f8cad518369e158081
#
_entry.id   7989f66158a151f8cad518369e158081
#
_cell.length_a   1.000
_cell.length_b   1.000
_cell.length_c   1.000
_cell.angle_alpha   90.00
_cell.angle_beta   90.00
_cell.angle_gamma   90.00
#
_symmetry.space_group_name_H-M   'P 1'
#
loop_
_entity.id
_entity.type
_entity.pdbx_description
1 polymer ?
#
loop_
_entity_poly.entity_id
_entity_poly.type
_entity_poly.pdbx_seq_one_letter_code
_entity_poly.pdbx_strand_id
1 'polypeptide(L)'
;IVLKNNKGTEDNRVRKLDYSIQLSKIFYERFIQNGEISLFSPNDVPGLYDSFGTDRFDDLYVGFERDESVPRKTVGAQELILDILKERAETGRLYLMNIDHCNSHSSFKDKINMSNLCQEITLPTDPLNHIDEEMPGEIALCILSAVNVGKIRSDEELEDLCDLSVRGLEELIDYQEYPV
;
A
#
# COMPACT_ATOMS: atom_id res chain seq x y z
N ILE A 1 14.50 -2.65 -11.46
CA ILE A 1 15.74 -2.58 -10.65
C ILE A 1 15.39 -2.80 -9.18
N VAL A 2 14.42 -2.08 -8.61
CA VAL A 2 14.05 -2.17 -7.19
C VAL A 2 13.62 -3.58 -6.78
N LEU A 3 12.86 -4.28 -7.62
CA LEU A 3 12.40 -5.65 -7.36
C LEU A 3 13.53 -6.67 -7.12
N LYS A 4 14.72 -6.40 -7.63
CA LYS A 4 15.87 -7.33 -7.54
C LYS A 4 16.89 -6.93 -6.47
N ASN A 5 16.63 -5.90 -5.68
CA ASN A 5 17.58 -5.41 -4.68
C ASN A 5 17.79 -6.36 -3.49
N ASN A 6 16.86 -7.26 -3.23
CA ASN A 6 16.98 -8.26 -2.16
C ASN A 6 17.82 -9.49 -2.55
N LYS A 7 18.29 -9.54 -3.81
CA LYS A 7 19.09 -10.65 -4.37
C LYS A 7 20.48 -10.17 -4.76
N GLY A 8 21.37 -11.11 -5.00
CA GLY A 8 22.74 -10.85 -5.45
C GLY A 8 23.78 -11.25 -4.42
N THR A 9 25.00 -10.75 -4.63
CA THR A 9 26.11 -10.97 -3.69
C THR A 9 25.86 -10.20 -2.39
N GLU A 10 26.50 -10.63 -1.31
CA GLU A 10 26.39 -10.02 0.02
C GLU A 10 26.64 -8.50 -0.01
N ASP A 11 27.56 -8.03 -0.83
CA ASP A 11 27.96 -6.61 -0.93
C ASP A 11 26.93 -5.75 -1.69
N ASN A 12 26.13 -6.37 -2.57
CA ASN A 12 25.18 -5.65 -3.45
C ASN A 12 23.71 -5.86 -3.04
N ARG A 13 23.48 -6.66 -2.01
CA ARG A 13 22.16 -7.03 -1.57
C ARG A 13 21.64 -6.04 -0.54
N VAL A 14 20.49 -5.44 -0.80
CA VAL A 14 19.78 -4.65 0.19
C VAL A 14 19.12 -5.60 1.19
N ARG A 15 19.55 -5.50 2.44
CA ARG A 15 18.98 -6.26 3.56
C ARG A 15 18.07 -5.34 4.37
N LYS A 16 17.11 -5.89 5.04
CA LYS A 16 16.22 -5.17 5.97
C LYS A 16 15.39 -4.05 5.31
N LEU A 17 15.13 -4.13 4.02
CA LEU A 17 14.12 -3.33 3.35
C LEU A 17 12.99 -4.24 2.87
N ASP A 18 11.79 -3.88 3.20
CA ASP A 18 10.57 -4.47 2.67
C ASP A 18 9.99 -3.50 1.65
N TYR A 19 9.45 -4.04 0.56
CA TYR A 19 8.89 -3.27 -0.53
C TYR A 19 7.40 -3.53 -0.65
N SER A 20 6.68 -2.53 -1.11
CA SER A 20 5.29 -2.64 -1.48
C SER A 20 5.10 -2.20 -2.93
N ILE A 21 4.21 -2.90 -3.63
CA ILE A 21 3.76 -2.52 -4.96
C ILE A 21 2.26 -2.29 -4.87
N GLN A 22 1.84 -1.11 -5.27
CA GLN A 22 0.43 -0.81 -5.44
C GLN A 22 0.00 -1.19 -6.85
N LEU A 23 -1.06 -1.95 -6.96
CA LEU A 23 -1.63 -2.42 -8.22
C LEU A 23 -3.02 -1.82 -8.39
N SER A 24 -3.32 -1.39 -9.63
CA SER A 24 -4.61 -0.85 -10.02
C SER A 24 -5.41 -1.87 -10.85
N LYS A 25 -6.67 -1.56 -11.06
CA LYS A 25 -7.58 -2.37 -11.87
C LYS A 25 -7.04 -2.57 -13.29
N ILE A 26 -6.55 -1.51 -13.93
CA ILE A 26 -6.02 -1.58 -15.30
C ILE A 26 -4.84 -2.56 -15.42
N PHE A 27 -4.02 -2.70 -14.37
CA PHE A 27 -2.94 -3.69 -14.34
C PHE A 27 -3.50 -5.11 -14.48
N TYR A 28 -4.55 -5.45 -13.71
CA TYR A 28 -5.17 -6.77 -13.76
C TYR A 28 -5.89 -7.02 -15.08
N GLU A 29 -6.55 -6.02 -15.65
CA GLU A 29 -7.18 -6.11 -16.96
C GLU A 29 -6.15 -6.43 -18.04
N ARG A 30 -5.02 -5.72 -18.04
CA ARG A 30 -3.90 -5.98 -18.96
C ARG A 30 -3.27 -7.35 -18.74
N PHE A 31 -3.14 -7.79 -17.49
CA PHE A 31 -2.66 -9.13 -17.17
C PHE A 31 -3.57 -10.23 -17.76
N ILE A 32 -4.90 -10.12 -17.59
CA ILE A 32 -5.87 -11.08 -18.13
C ILE A 32 -5.85 -11.11 -19.65
N GLN A 33 -5.69 -9.95 -20.27
CA GLN A 33 -5.65 -9.80 -21.73
C GLN A 33 -4.30 -10.14 -22.36
N ASN A 34 -3.30 -10.52 -21.56
CA ASN A 34 -1.90 -10.66 -21.98
C ASN A 34 -1.36 -9.40 -22.68
N GLY A 35 -1.76 -8.25 -22.17
CA GLY A 35 -1.38 -6.94 -22.69
C GLY A 35 -0.07 -6.41 -22.07
N GLU A 36 0.23 -5.18 -22.43
CA GLU A 36 1.42 -4.46 -21.95
C GLU A 36 1.05 -3.40 -20.91
N ILE A 37 2.01 -3.09 -20.06
CA ILE A 37 1.98 -2.00 -19.10
C ILE A 37 3.01 -0.96 -19.52
N SER A 38 2.57 0.30 -19.61
CA SER A 38 3.42 1.44 -19.86
C SER A 38 3.99 1.98 -18.55
N LEU A 39 5.29 2.13 -18.50
CA LEU A 39 6.01 2.70 -17.37
C LEU A 39 6.41 4.13 -17.73
N PHE A 40 5.88 5.08 -16.99
CA PHE A 40 6.09 6.50 -17.17
C PHE A 40 7.01 7.08 -16.10
N SER A 41 7.70 8.17 -16.42
CA SER A 41 8.29 9.04 -15.40
C SER A 41 7.19 9.95 -14.84
N PRO A 42 7.07 10.14 -13.53
CA PRO A 42 6.04 11.00 -12.94
C PRO A 42 6.05 12.45 -13.48
N ASN A 43 7.22 12.95 -13.88
CA ASN A 43 7.36 14.29 -14.45
C ASN A 43 6.71 14.43 -15.83
N ASP A 44 6.60 13.31 -16.58
CA ASP A 44 6.09 13.32 -17.95
C ASP A 44 4.56 13.11 -18.00
N VAL A 45 3.95 12.75 -16.87
CA VAL A 45 2.52 12.42 -16.76
C VAL A 45 1.87 13.16 -15.58
N PRO A 46 1.73 14.48 -15.65
CA PRO A 46 1.21 15.29 -14.55
C PRO A 46 -0.20 14.85 -14.14
N GLY A 47 -0.44 14.75 -12.84
CA GLY A 47 -1.72 14.35 -12.25
C GLY A 47 -2.01 12.84 -12.28
N LEU A 48 -1.19 12.03 -12.96
CA LEU A 48 -1.40 10.58 -12.98
C LEU A 48 -1.15 9.97 -11.59
N TYR A 49 -0.07 10.37 -10.92
CA TYR A 49 0.21 9.92 -9.56
C TYR A 49 -0.91 10.29 -8.57
N ASP A 50 -1.39 11.54 -8.63
CA ASP A 50 -2.45 12.03 -7.74
C ASP A 50 -3.79 11.33 -7.98
N SER A 51 -4.03 10.83 -9.19
CA SER A 51 -5.24 10.08 -9.53
C SER A 51 -5.18 8.61 -9.19
N PHE A 52 -4.01 8.08 -8.84
CA PHE A 52 -3.82 6.65 -8.58
C PHE A 52 -4.70 6.16 -7.44
N GLY A 53 -5.44 5.07 -7.64
CA GLY A 53 -6.44 4.55 -6.71
C GLY A 53 -7.79 5.27 -6.76
N THR A 54 -8.05 6.04 -7.81
CA THR A 54 -9.36 6.66 -8.09
C THR A 54 -9.87 6.23 -9.47
N ASP A 55 -11.17 6.39 -9.71
CA ASP A 55 -11.80 6.06 -11.01
C ASP A 55 -11.21 6.84 -12.20
N ARG A 56 -10.60 8.00 -11.93
CA ARG A 56 -9.97 8.85 -12.94
C ARG A 56 -8.64 8.29 -13.46
N PHE A 57 -7.99 7.42 -12.70
CA PHE A 57 -6.64 6.94 -13.02
C PHE A 57 -6.60 6.22 -14.38
N ASP A 58 -7.52 5.30 -14.61
CA ASP A 58 -7.52 4.47 -15.84
C ASP A 58 -7.66 5.32 -17.09
N ASP A 59 -8.55 6.32 -17.07
CA ASP A 59 -8.75 7.24 -18.19
C ASP A 59 -7.50 8.08 -18.49
N LEU A 60 -6.86 8.62 -17.44
CA LEU A 60 -5.62 9.39 -17.58
C LEU A 60 -4.47 8.50 -18.09
N TYR A 61 -4.34 7.30 -17.53
CA TYR A 61 -3.29 6.36 -17.92
C TYR A 61 -3.41 6.00 -19.40
N VAL A 62 -4.59 5.61 -19.86
CA VAL A 62 -4.85 5.31 -21.27
C VAL A 62 -4.68 6.56 -22.15
N GLY A 63 -5.02 7.73 -21.64
CA GLY A 63 -4.78 9.00 -22.32
C GLY A 63 -3.30 9.24 -22.62
N PHE A 64 -2.44 9.05 -21.61
CA PHE A 64 -0.99 9.16 -21.76
C PHE A 64 -0.40 8.05 -22.66
N GLU A 65 -0.98 6.84 -22.64
CA GLU A 65 -0.57 5.78 -23.56
C GLU A 65 -0.82 6.13 -25.03
N ARG A 66 -1.87 6.90 -25.33
CA ARG A 66 -2.22 7.32 -26.68
C ARG A 66 -1.40 8.51 -27.19
N ASP A 67 -0.79 9.24 -26.27
CA ASP A 67 0.06 10.37 -26.62
C ASP A 67 1.48 9.89 -26.96
N GLU A 68 1.80 9.89 -28.24
CA GLU A 68 3.11 9.45 -28.73
C GLU A 68 4.27 10.37 -28.29
N SER A 69 3.96 11.60 -27.87
CA SER A 69 4.98 12.54 -27.37
C SER A 69 5.45 12.22 -25.96
N VAL A 70 4.68 11.43 -25.20
CA VAL A 70 5.02 11.05 -23.82
C VAL A 70 6.00 9.88 -23.80
N PRO A 71 7.22 10.08 -23.26
CA PRO A 71 8.22 9.03 -23.15
C PRO A 71 7.73 7.89 -22.23
N ARG A 72 7.89 6.66 -22.67
CA ARG A 72 7.50 5.49 -21.87
C ARG A 72 8.34 4.27 -22.20
N LYS A 73 8.37 3.33 -21.27
CA LYS A 73 8.85 1.98 -21.50
C LYS A 73 7.68 1.02 -21.31
N THR A 74 7.49 0.08 -22.23
CA THR A 74 6.47 -0.97 -22.11
C THR A 74 7.06 -2.27 -21.58
N VAL A 75 6.30 -3.00 -20.81
CA VAL A 75 6.61 -4.34 -20.32
C VAL A 75 5.36 -5.22 -20.39
N GLY A 76 5.53 -6.50 -20.67
CA GLY A 76 4.41 -7.43 -20.63
C GLY A 76 3.81 -7.54 -19.22
N ALA A 77 2.49 -7.40 -19.09
CA ALA A 77 1.84 -7.48 -17.79
C ALA A 77 2.04 -8.84 -17.11
N GLN A 78 2.00 -9.93 -17.90
CA GLN A 78 2.25 -11.29 -17.39
C GLN A 78 3.72 -11.49 -16.98
N GLU A 79 4.67 -10.95 -17.73
CA GLU A 79 6.09 -10.99 -17.37
C GLU A 79 6.32 -10.24 -16.06
N LEU A 80 5.74 -9.06 -15.93
CA LEU A 80 5.89 -8.24 -14.72
C LEU A 80 5.31 -8.92 -13.49
N ILE A 81 4.12 -9.53 -13.56
CA ILE A 81 3.54 -10.22 -12.41
C ILE A 81 4.35 -11.47 -12.02
N LEU A 82 4.90 -12.19 -12.99
CA LEU A 82 5.76 -13.34 -12.70
C LEU A 82 7.04 -12.92 -11.99
N ASP A 83 7.65 -11.82 -12.39
CA ASP A 83 8.82 -11.26 -11.71
C ASP A 83 8.48 -10.83 -10.28
N ILE A 84 7.32 -10.20 -10.07
CA ILE A 84 6.80 -9.80 -8.75
C ILE A 84 6.59 -11.03 -7.86
N LEU A 85 5.86 -12.04 -8.35
CA LEU A 85 5.56 -13.24 -7.59
C LEU A 85 6.81 -14.06 -7.26
N LYS A 86 7.75 -14.13 -8.20
CA LYS A 86 9.04 -14.78 -7.99
C LYS A 86 9.84 -14.09 -6.89
N GLU A 87 9.93 -12.76 -6.93
CA GLU A 87 10.62 -11.99 -5.89
C GLU A 87 9.96 -12.18 -4.53
N ARG A 88 8.62 -12.14 -4.48
CA ARG A 88 7.85 -12.39 -3.26
C ARG A 88 8.11 -13.80 -2.69
N ALA A 89 8.08 -14.82 -3.54
CA ALA A 89 8.30 -16.21 -3.11
C ALA A 89 9.72 -16.45 -2.60
N GLU A 90 10.72 -15.84 -3.25
CA GLU A 90 12.13 -16.05 -2.92
C GLU A 90 12.59 -15.23 -1.71
N THR A 91 11.98 -14.07 -1.44
CA THR A 91 12.46 -13.16 -0.39
C THR A 91 11.48 -12.98 0.76
N GLY A 92 10.18 -13.15 0.54
CA GLY A 92 9.13 -12.83 1.50
C GLY A 92 8.97 -11.33 1.81
N ARG A 93 9.66 -10.45 1.06
CA ARG A 93 9.80 -9.01 1.36
C ARG A 93 9.09 -8.10 0.39
N LEU A 94 8.14 -8.61 -0.37
CA LEU A 94 7.38 -7.83 -1.32
C LEU A 94 5.89 -7.94 -1.02
N TYR A 95 5.29 -6.83 -0.64
CA TYR A 95 3.86 -6.71 -0.35
C TYR A 95 3.11 -6.21 -1.57
N LEU A 96 1.86 -6.64 -1.71
CA LEU A 96 0.96 -6.22 -2.79
C LEU A 96 -0.23 -5.49 -2.20
N MET A 97 -0.52 -4.29 -2.70
CA MET A 97 -1.65 -3.48 -2.29
C MET A 97 -2.56 -3.21 -3.49
N ASN A 98 -3.81 -3.64 -3.38
CA ASN A 98 -4.83 -3.35 -4.38
C ASN A 98 -5.46 -1.99 -4.07
N ILE A 99 -4.86 -0.92 -4.56
CA ILE A 99 -5.20 0.45 -4.15
C ILE A 99 -6.63 0.83 -4.47
N ASP A 100 -7.18 0.36 -5.59
CA ASP A 100 -8.57 0.64 -5.97
C ASP A 100 -9.55 -0.01 -4.99
N HIS A 101 -9.25 -1.24 -4.54
CA HIS A 101 -10.06 -1.93 -3.53
C HIS A 101 -9.94 -1.26 -2.16
N CYS A 102 -8.75 -0.80 -1.77
CA CYS A 102 -8.56 -0.07 -0.53
C CYS A 102 -9.44 1.19 -0.51
N ASN A 103 -9.50 1.94 -1.61
CA ASN A 103 -10.31 3.13 -1.69
C ASN A 103 -11.81 2.85 -1.86
N SER A 104 -12.20 1.89 -2.69
CA SER A 104 -13.62 1.59 -2.94
C SER A 104 -14.32 0.92 -1.75
N HIS A 105 -13.60 0.24 -0.87
CA HIS A 105 -14.13 -0.41 0.33
C HIS A 105 -13.83 0.35 1.62
N SER A 106 -13.20 1.52 1.53
CA SER A 106 -12.94 2.38 2.69
C SER A 106 -14.24 2.91 3.28
N SER A 107 -14.30 3.00 4.60
CA SER A 107 -15.34 3.74 5.32
C SER A 107 -15.05 5.24 5.44
N PHE A 108 -13.87 5.67 5.02
CA PHE A 108 -13.47 7.08 5.01
C PHE A 108 -13.84 7.76 3.70
N LYS A 109 -14.00 9.09 3.75
CA LYS A 109 -14.24 9.93 2.57
C LYS A 109 -12.94 10.27 1.85
N ASP A 110 -11.87 10.43 2.63
CA ASP A 110 -10.58 10.83 2.13
C ASP A 110 -9.83 9.65 1.51
N LYS A 111 -9.02 9.98 0.52
CA LYS A 111 -8.30 8.99 -0.27
C LYS A 111 -7.19 8.33 0.54
N ILE A 112 -7.12 7.02 0.44
CA ILE A 112 -6.00 6.22 0.95
C ILE A 112 -4.90 6.22 -0.11
N ASN A 113 -3.71 6.70 0.27
CA ASN A 113 -2.56 6.79 -0.62
C ASN A 113 -1.53 5.69 -0.38
N MET A 114 -1.46 5.18 0.85
CA MET A 114 -0.49 4.17 1.25
C MET A 114 -1.01 3.36 2.45
N SER A 115 -0.27 2.35 2.85
CA SER A 115 -0.53 1.53 4.02
C SER A 115 0.73 1.46 4.90
N ASN A 116 0.61 0.83 6.06
CA ASN A 116 1.75 0.46 6.89
C ASN A 116 2.61 -0.64 6.25
N LEU A 117 3.67 -1.08 6.92
CA LEU A 117 4.61 -2.09 6.43
C LEU A 117 3.91 -3.40 6.02
N CYS A 118 3.06 -3.95 6.87
CA CYS A 118 2.39 -5.24 6.62
C CYS A 118 1.12 -5.13 5.76
N GLN A 119 0.71 -3.92 5.36
CA GLN A 119 -0.43 -3.63 4.47
C GLN A 119 -1.82 -3.88 5.08
N GLU A 120 -1.91 -4.08 6.39
CA GLU A 120 -3.19 -4.30 7.07
C GLU A 120 -3.91 -3.01 7.45
N ILE A 121 -3.21 -1.87 7.49
CA ILE A 121 -3.78 -0.58 7.88
C ILE A 121 -3.95 0.31 6.66
N THR A 122 -5.18 0.56 6.28
CA THR A 122 -5.55 1.41 5.15
C THR A 122 -6.36 2.60 5.66
N LEU A 123 -5.64 3.61 6.14
CA LEU A 123 -6.19 4.87 6.62
C LEU A 123 -5.76 6.01 5.72
N PRO A 124 -6.62 7.02 5.48
CA PRO A 124 -6.20 8.24 4.83
C PRO A 124 -5.18 8.96 5.72
N THR A 125 -4.22 9.61 5.08
CA THR A 125 -3.19 10.43 5.73
C THR A 125 -2.90 11.63 4.86
N ASP A 126 -2.52 12.74 5.47
CA ASP A 126 -2.03 13.92 4.78
C ASP A 126 -0.52 14.08 4.96
N PRO A 127 0.21 14.49 3.91
CA PRO A 127 1.65 14.65 4.00
C PRO A 127 2.06 15.67 5.06
N LEU A 128 3.03 15.30 5.89
CA LEU A 128 3.75 16.20 6.77
C LEU A 128 4.96 16.76 6.04
N ASN A 129 4.98 18.05 5.77
CA ASN A 129 6.13 18.71 5.15
C ASN A 129 7.20 19.11 6.19
N HIS A 130 6.78 19.37 7.42
CA HIS A 130 7.63 19.70 8.56
C HIS A 130 7.07 19.04 9.82
N ILE A 131 7.96 18.79 10.79
CA ILE A 131 7.59 18.27 12.11
C ILE A 131 7.47 19.47 13.05
N ASP A 132 6.41 20.23 12.90
CA ASP A 132 6.04 21.30 13.81
C ASP A 132 4.51 21.41 13.93
N GLU A 133 4.04 22.00 14.99
CA GLU A 133 2.62 22.08 15.33
C GLU A 133 1.82 23.05 14.43
N GLU A 134 2.50 23.86 13.62
CA GLU A 134 1.85 24.87 12.77
C GLU A 134 1.49 24.35 11.38
N MET A 135 2.02 23.19 10.99
CA MET A 135 1.82 22.63 9.65
C MET A 135 0.71 21.57 9.63
N PRO A 136 -0.22 21.69 8.72
CA PRO A 136 -1.25 20.65 8.55
C PRO A 136 -0.65 19.35 8.04
N GLY A 137 -1.10 18.24 8.58
CA GLY A 137 -0.76 16.90 8.17
C GLY A 137 -1.35 15.88 9.11
N GLU A 138 -1.45 14.63 8.67
CA GLU A 138 -2.01 13.53 9.44
C GLU A 138 -1.14 12.29 9.33
N ILE A 139 -0.85 11.68 10.47
CA ILE A 139 -0.15 10.39 10.56
C ILE A 139 -1.11 9.36 11.11
N ALA A 140 -1.28 8.24 10.40
CA ALA A 140 -2.07 7.13 10.90
C ALA A 140 -1.33 6.42 12.04
N LEU A 141 -2.05 6.16 13.12
CA LEU A 141 -1.56 5.40 14.27
C LEU A 141 -2.23 4.03 14.33
N CYS A 142 -1.48 3.04 14.80
CA CYS A 142 -1.98 1.69 15.00
C CYS A 142 -1.46 1.13 16.31
N ILE A 143 -2.38 0.84 17.23
CA ILE A 143 -2.10 0.15 18.49
C ILE A 143 -2.69 -1.25 18.42
N LEU A 144 -1.92 -2.26 18.82
CA LEU A 144 -2.26 -3.66 18.62
C LEU A 144 -2.53 -4.37 19.94
N SER A 145 -3.54 -5.23 19.92
CA SER A 145 -3.80 -6.23 20.95
C SER A 145 -4.02 -7.59 20.29
N ALA A 146 -3.73 -8.66 21.01
CA ALA A 146 -3.94 -10.01 20.52
C ALA A 146 -4.61 -10.87 21.61
N VAL A 147 -5.75 -11.47 21.27
CA VAL A 147 -6.46 -12.41 22.13
C VAL A 147 -6.01 -13.82 21.82
N ASN A 148 -5.56 -14.58 22.84
CA ASN A 148 -5.21 -15.98 22.68
C ASN A 148 -6.46 -16.86 22.64
N VAL A 149 -7.03 -17.02 21.46
CA VAL A 149 -8.27 -17.80 21.23
C VAL A 149 -8.16 -19.22 21.75
N GLY A 150 -6.98 -19.86 21.72
CA GLY A 150 -6.77 -21.21 22.24
C GLY A 150 -6.89 -21.36 23.76
N LYS A 151 -7.04 -20.25 24.49
CA LYS A 151 -7.23 -20.24 25.95
C LYS A 151 -8.65 -19.85 26.38
N ILE A 152 -9.48 -19.45 25.45
CA ILE A 152 -10.87 -19.04 25.70
C ILE A 152 -11.72 -20.27 26.00
N ARG A 153 -12.63 -20.15 26.98
CA ARG A 153 -13.42 -21.26 27.52
C ARG A 153 -14.89 -21.20 27.13
N SER A 154 -15.40 -20.01 26.79
CA SER A 154 -16.78 -19.79 26.37
C SER A 154 -16.88 -18.58 25.43
N ASP A 155 -18.04 -18.46 24.76
CA ASP A 155 -18.34 -17.33 23.90
C ASP A 155 -18.45 -16.03 24.70
N GLU A 156 -19.00 -16.07 25.90
CA GLU A 156 -19.10 -14.92 26.81
C GLU A 156 -17.69 -14.41 27.22
N GLU A 157 -16.75 -15.34 27.53
CA GLU A 157 -15.37 -14.96 27.84
C GLU A 157 -14.69 -14.29 26.61
N LEU A 158 -14.99 -14.75 25.39
CA LEU A 158 -14.48 -14.11 24.17
C LEU A 158 -15.02 -12.69 23.99
N GLU A 159 -16.32 -12.50 24.19
CA GLU A 159 -16.98 -11.18 24.10
C GLU A 159 -16.39 -10.21 25.12
N ASP A 160 -16.26 -10.62 26.38
CA ASP A 160 -15.69 -9.82 27.46
C ASP A 160 -14.22 -9.42 27.16
N LEU A 161 -13.41 -10.38 26.67
CA LEU A 161 -12.00 -10.11 26.31
C LEU A 161 -11.85 -9.19 25.10
N CYS A 162 -12.72 -9.31 24.10
CA CYS A 162 -12.74 -8.42 22.97
C CYS A 162 -13.12 -6.99 23.38
N ASP A 163 -14.17 -6.83 24.17
CA ASP A 163 -14.59 -5.53 24.70
C ASP A 163 -13.49 -4.88 25.57
N LEU A 164 -12.90 -5.65 26.48
CA LEU A 164 -11.79 -5.16 27.30
C LEU A 164 -10.57 -4.77 26.49
N SER A 165 -10.24 -5.55 25.44
CA SER A 165 -9.12 -5.28 24.56
C SER A 165 -9.32 -3.98 23.79
N VAL A 166 -10.50 -3.75 23.22
CA VAL A 166 -10.81 -2.51 22.49
C VAL A 166 -10.76 -1.30 23.40
N ARG A 167 -11.37 -1.37 24.58
CA ARG A 167 -11.30 -0.26 25.56
C ARG A 167 -9.87 0.01 26.03
N GLY A 168 -9.09 -1.04 26.27
CA GLY A 168 -7.69 -0.88 26.66
C GLY A 168 -6.84 -0.23 25.56
N LEU A 169 -7.11 -0.51 24.28
CA LEU A 169 -6.44 0.16 23.15
C LEU A 169 -6.86 1.62 23.02
N GLU A 170 -8.15 1.94 23.22
CA GLU A 170 -8.67 3.30 23.18
C GLU A 170 -8.00 4.17 24.27
N GLU A 171 -7.95 3.69 25.50
CA GLU A 171 -7.27 4.36 26.60
C GLU A 171 -5.76 4.56 26.33
N LEU A 172 -5.12 3.59 25.67
CA LEU A 172 -3.71 3.70 25.32
C LEU A 172 -3.46 4.77 24.26
N ILE A 173 -4.37 4.96 23.30
CA ILE A 173 -4.26 6.04 22.30
C ILE A 173 -4.26 7.41 22.97
N ASP A 174 -5.13 7.62 23.95
CA ASP A 174 -5.23 8.88 24.68
C ASP A 174 -4.08 9.10 25.68
N TYR A 175 -3.53 8.03 26.22
CA TYR A 175 -2.49 8.10 27.26
C TYR A 175 -1.08 8.29 26.70
N GLN A 176 -0.81 7.89 25.48
CA GLN A 176 0.52 7.96 24.89
C GLN A 176 0.90 9.38 24.49
N GLU A 177 2.18 9.73 24.66
CA GLU A 177 2.77 10.91 24.06
C GLU A 177 3.36 10.55 22.69
N TYR A 178 3.03 11.33 21.67
CA TYR A 178 3.51 11.13 20.31
C TYR A 178 4.65 12.09 19.99
N PRO A 179 5.68 11.64 19.25
CA PRO A 179 6.86 12.46 18.97
C PRO A 179 6.66 13.53 17.91
N VAL A 180 5.48 13.59 17.29
CA VAL A 180 5.10 14.51 16.21
C VAL A 180 3.69 15.02 16.43
#